data_672f2fd472dc1bc8c22c29b912ab6ff5
#
_entry.id   672f2fd472dc1bc8c22c29b912ab6ff5
#
_cell.length_a   1.000
_cell.length_b   1.000
_cell.length_c   1.000
_cell.angle_alpha   90.00
_cell.angle_beta   90.00
_cell.angle_gamma   90.00
#
_symmetry.space_group_name_H-M   'P 1'
#
loop_
_entity.id
_entity.type
_entity.pdbx_description
1 polymer ?
#
loop_
_entity_poly.entity_id
_entity_poly.type
_entity_poly.pdbx_seq_one_letter_code
_entity_poly.pdbx_strand_id
1 'polypeptide(L)'
;RQFGTLPNVMELPYLIKTQTDSYADFLQADCEPDKRESRGLEEVFKSIFPINSASSNAALDYISYELGECLYTPEECKTKGISYAVPLYVNLQLRIMDKATSYKTIKENGVKEDRVFLGEIPIMTKDGSFVVNGTERVVVSQLHRSPGVFFDHDKGKTHSSGKVLYAARIIPYRGSWLDYEFDAKDLIYARIDRKRKFPATAILKSLDMSDNEILSSFYEFLNINIKNGDVYLDISPDQLKAKAFDFSIEVAGKQIMSGKRINAKVVADFSKQK
;
A
#
# COMPACT_ATOMS: atom_id res chain seq x y z
N ARG A 1 57.71 -18.82 19.95
CA ARG A 1 56.43 -18.16 19.72
C ARG A 1 56.76 -16.84 19.01
N GLN A 2 56.23 -16.65 17.81
CA GLN A 2 56.33 -15.36 17.10
C GLN A 2 55.15 -14.49 17.51
N PHE A 3 55.45 -13.35 18.13
CA PHE A 3 54.47 -12.32 18.49
C PHE A 3 54.52 -11.18 17.46
N GLY A 4 54.70 -11.51 16.19
CA GLY A 4 54.69 -10.54 15.11
C GLY A 4 53.29 -10.07 14.75
N THR A 5 53.21 -8.93 14.06
CA THR A 5 51.98 -8.40 13.49
C THR A 5 51.47 -9.38 12.44
N LEU A 6 50.30 -9.92 12.64
CA LEU A 6 49.65 -10.74 11.60
C LEU A 6 49.26 -9.83 10.44
N PRO A 7 49.47 -10.25 9.19
CA PRO A 7 48.96 -9.50 8.05
C PRO A 7 47.44 -9.42 8.16
N ASN A 8 46.89 -8.25 7.81
CA ASN A 8 45.44 -8.09 7.71
C ASN A 8 44.92 -9.03 6.65
N VAL A 9 44.16 -10.03 7.06
CA VAL A 9 43.54 -11.01 6.17
C VAL A 9 42.31 -10.41 5.49
N MET A 10 41.69 -9.42 6.13
CA MET A 10 40.48 -8.76 5.65
C MET A 10 40.47 -7.32 6.18
N GLU A 11 40.03 -6.40 5.34
CA GLU A 11 39.82 -5.01 5.80
C GLU A 11 38.66 -4.97 6.81
N LEU A 12 38.79 -4.10 7.81
CA LEU A 12 37.72 -3.86 8.78
C LEU A 12 36.51 -3.27 8.02
N PRO A 13 35.32 -3.89 8.12
CA PRO A 13 34.13 -3.34 7.49
C PRO A 13 33.79 -1.99 8.13
N TYR A 14 33.36 -1.04 7.29
CA TYR A 14 32.87 0.24 7.77
C TYR A 14 31.49 0.06 8.41
N LEU A 15 31.44 -0.04 9.73
CA LEU A 15 30.27 -0.46 10.50
C LEU A 15 29.08 0.51 10.39
N ILE A 16 29.34 1.79 10.13
CA ILE A 16 28.30 2.83 10.00
C ILE A 16 27.90 3.10 8.54
N LYS A 17 28.45 2.33 7.59
CA LYS A 17 28.20 2.52 6.16
C LYS A 17 26.71 2.52 5.82
N THR A 18 25.94 1.62 6.43
CA THR A 18 24.48 1.53 6.21
C THR A 18 23.77 2.84 6.55
N GLN A 19 24.19 3.53 7.61
CA GLN A 19 23.57 4.80 8.02
C GLN A 19 24.00 5.94 7.10
N THR A 20 25.30 6.04 6.79
CA THR A 20 25.82 7.10 5.93
C THR A 20 25.29 7.00 4.50
N ASP A 21 25.30 5.79 3.93
CA ASP A 21 24.77 5.56 2.58
C ASP A 21 23.26 5.83 2.52
N SER A 22 22.51 5.34 3.51
CA SER A 22 21.06 5.58 3.60
C SER A 22 20.72 7.07 3.68
N TYR A 23 21.50 7.85 4.40
CA TYR A 23 21.25 9.28 4.50
C TYR A 23 21.70 10.05 3.25
N ALA A 24 22.79 9.63 2.62
CA ALA A 24 23.22 10.15 1.34
C ALA A 24 22.17 9.88 0.24
N ASP A 25 21.63 8.66 0.20
CA ASP A 25 20.53 8.29 -0.70
C ASP A 25 19.24 9.07 -0.41
N PHE A 26 18.96 9.37 0.86
CA PHE A 26 17.81 10.19 1.24
C PHE A 26 17.93 11.63 0.73
N LEU A 27 19.09 12.25 0.91
CA LEU A 27 19.31 13.65 0.53
C LEU A 27 19.65 13.83 -0.94
N GLN A 28 20.29 12.86 -1.58
CA GLN A 28 20.81 12.95 -2.95
C GLN A 28 21.49 14.32 -3.25
N ALA A 29 22.28 14.82 -2.27
CA ALA A 29 22.83 16.17 -2.32
C ALA A 29 23.83 16.37 -3.46
N ASP A 30 24.61 15.33 -3.77
CA ASP A 30 25.65 15.35 -4.80
C ASP A 30 25.12 15.12 -6.23
N CYS A 31 23.81 14.85 -6.35
CA CYS A 31 23.17 14.63 -7.64
C CYS A 31 22.57 15.92 -8.20
N GLU A 32 22.79 16.16 -9.50
CA GLU A 32 22.06 17.22 -10.21
C GLU A 32 20.54 16.98 -10.13
N PRO A 33 19.71 18.04 -10.02
CA PRO A 33 18.27 17.89 -9.84
C PRO A 33 17.60 16.96 -10.83
N ASP A 34 17.98 17.03 -12.10
CA ASP A 34 17.41 16.25 -13.19
C ASP A 34 17.80 14.76 -13.16
N LYS A 35 18.86 14.42 -12.43
CA LYS A 35 19.39 13.05 -12.33
C LYS A 35 18.99 12.36 -11.04
N ARG A 36 18.23 13.03 -10.17
CA ARG A 36 17.80 12.45 -8.91
C ARG A 36 16.82 11.31 -9.14
N GLU A 37 17.06 10.21 -8.45
CA GLU A 37 16.15 9.08 -8.46
C GLU A 37 14.93 9.38 -7.58
N SER A 38 13.78 8.77 -7.91
CA SER A 38 12.55 8.91 -7.13
C SER A 38 12.68 8.08 -5.83
N ARG A 39 13.53 8.54 -4.92
CA ARG A 39 13.79 7.97 -3.58
C ARG A 39 14.01 9.10 -2.57
N GLY A 40 13.78 8.77 -1.29
CA GLY A 40 14.05 9.69 -0.19
C GLY A 40 13.25 11.00 -0.29
N LEU A 41 13.96 12.12 -0.20
CA LEU A 41 13.34 13.46 -0.18
C LEU A 41 12.65 13.80 -1.50
N GLU A 42 13.22 13.39 -2.63
CA GLU A 42 12.65 13.57 -3.96
C GLU A 42 11.29 12.85 -4.12
N GLU A 43 11.19 11.61 -3.63
CA GLU A 43 9.94 10.86 -3.64
C GLU A 43 8.86 11.52 -2.78
N VAL A 44 9.24 12.03 -1.60
CA VAL A 44 8.30 12.73 -0.71
C VAL A 44 7.71 13.96 -1.42
N PHE A 45 8.53 14.78 -2.07
CA PHE A 45 8.01 15.92 -2.82
C PHE A 45 7.12 15.49 -3.97
N LYS A 46 7.53 14.52 -4.78
CA LYS A 46 6.72 13.99 -5.90
C LYS A 46 5.40 13.36 -5.45
N SER A 47 5.33 12.83 -4.23
CA SER A 47 4.10 12.26 -3.69
C SER A 47 3.08 13.31 -3.20
N ILE A 48 3.59 14.48 -2.77
CA ILE A 48 2.74 15.57 -2.25
C ILE A 48 2.26 16.48 -3.38
N PHE A 49 3.14 16.77 -4.31
CA PHE A 49 2.84 17.63 -5.46
C PHE A 49 2.38 16.81 -6.67
N PRO A 50 1.47 17.35 -7.53
CA PRO A 50 0.93 18.70 -7.50
C PRO A 50 -0.16 18.92 -6.44
N ILE A 51 -0.17 20.09 -5.82
CA ILE A 51 -1.23 20.52 -4.91
C ILE A 51 -2.24 21.33 -5.71
N ASN A 52 -3.46 20.80 -5.84
CA ASN A 52 -4.54 21.46 -6.56
C ASN A 52 -5.41 22.30 -5.63
N SER A 53 -5.82 23.46 -6.08
CA SER A 53 -6.81 24.28 -5.40
C SER A 53 -8.17 23.58 -5.35
N ALA A 54 -8.94 23.79 -4.29
CA ALA A 54 -10.31 23.27 -4.15
C ALA A 54 -11.24 23.65 -5.32
N SER A 55 -10.99 24.82 -5.95
CA SER A 55 -11.72 25.29 -7.14
C SER A 55 -11.13 24.79 -8.46
N SER A 56 -10.07 24.01 -8.43
CA SER A 56 -9.30 23.54 -9.60
C SER A 56 -8.83 24.65 -10.54
N ASN A 57 -8.69 25.88 -10.04
CA ASN A 57 -8.27 27.03 -10.82
C ASN A 57 -6.75 27.28 -10.74
N ALA A 58 -6.06 26.64 -9.80
CA ALA A 58 -4.63 26.76 -9.63
C ALA A 58 -4.04 25.43 -9.21
N ALA A 59 -2.82 25.16 -9.66
CA ALA A 59 -2.03 24.03 -9.25
C ALA A 59 -0.61 24.50 -8.89
N LEU A 60 -0.07 23.96 -7.83
CA LEU A 60 1.29 24.18 -7.39
C LEU A 60 2.10 22.92 -7.70
N ASP A 61 3.06 23.04 -8.59
CA ASP A 61 3.92 21.94 -9.02
C ASP A 61 5.29 22.04 -8.37
N TYR A 62 5.89 20.89 -8.15
CA TYR A 62 7.27 20.75 -7.70
C TYR A 62 8.21 20.67 -8.90
N ILE A 63 9.32 21.43 -8.85
CA ILE A 63 10.37 21.38 -9.86
C ILE A 63 11.60 20.65 -9.29
N SER A 64 12.19 21.21 -8.24
CA SER A 64 13.42 20.67 -7.63
C SER A 64 13.60 21.20 -6.21
N TYR A 65 14.48 20.57 -5.43
CA TYR A 65 14.94 21.12 -4.16
C TYR A 65 16.44 21.42 -4.19
N GLU A 66 16.84 22.35 -3.35
CA GLU A 66 18.23 22.76 -3.15
C GLU A 66 18.56 22.77 -1.67
N LEU A 67 19.74 22.28 -1.33
CA LEU A 67 20.29 22.39 0.01
C LEU A 67 21.27 23.58 0.04
N GLY A 68 21.07 24.47 0.97
CA GLY A 68 21.98 25.59 1.18
C GLY A 68 23.28 25.20 1.89
N GLU A 69 24.12 26.15 2.15
CA GLU A 69 25.39 25.95 2.83
C GLU A 69 25.22 25.92 4.35
N CYS A 70 26.06 25.15 5.00
CA CYS A 70 26.12 25.09 6.45
C CYS A 70 26.86 26.32 6.98
N LEU A 71 26.25 27.05 7.89
CA LEU A 71 26.81 28.26 8.47
C LEU A 71 27.88 27.96 9.54
N TYR A 72 27.82 26.84 10.22
CA TYR A 72 28.65 26.46 11.33
C TYR A 72 29.20 25.04 11.20
N THR A 73 30.34 24.79 11.78
CA THR A 73 30.89 23.44 11.88
C THR A 73 30.17 22.63 12.98
N PRO A 74 30.23 21.28 12.96
CA PRO A 74 29.62 20.45 13.98
C PRO A 74 30.10 20.79 15.41
N GLU A 75 31.39 21.13 15.57
CA GLU A 75 32.00 21.48 16.86
C GLU A 75 31.48 22.82 17.38
N GLU A 76 31.37 23.81 16.49
CA GLU A 76 30.77 25.10 16.84
C GLU A 76 29.29 24.95 17.22
N CYS A 77 28.56 24.09 16.53
CA CYS A 77 27.18 23.79 16.88
C CYS A 77 27.04 23.18 18.27
N LYS A 78 27.94 22.25 18.63
CA LYS A 78 27.99 21.68 19.99
C LYS A 78 28.24 22.73 21.04
N THR A 79 29.19 23.62 20.78
CA THR A 79 29.58 24.68 21.73
C THR A 79 28.50 25.75 21.89
N LYS A 80 27.84 26.13 20.79
CA LYS A 80 26.79 27.16 20.77
C LYS A 80 25.41 26.62 21.16
N GLY A 81 25.25 25.31 21.28
CA GLY A 81 23.94 24.68 21.60
C GLY A 81 22.92 24.74 20.47
N ILE A 82 23.38 24.82 19.22
CA ILE A 82 22.54 24.88 18.00
C ILE A 82 22.58 23.57 17.22
N SER A 83 21.69 23.42 16.27
CA SER A 83 21.65 22.24 15.40
C SER A 83 22.56 22.41 14.19
N TYR A 84 23.26 21.35 13.82
CA TYR A 84 24.04 21.27 12.59
C TYR A 84 23.08 20.94 11.43
N ALA A 85 22.64 21.96 10.72
CA ALA A 85 21.60 21.86 9.70
C ALA A 85 21.90 22.79 8.53
N VAL A 86 21.29 22.50 7.38
CA VAL A 86 21.33 23.35 6.19
C VAL A 86 19.93 23.81 5.84
N PRO A 87 19.76 25.03 5.28
CA PRO A 87 18.49 25.48 4.79
C PRO A 87 18.06 24.67 3.56
N LEU A 88 16.81 24.26 3.55
CA LEU A 88 16.17 23.56 2.44
C LEU A 88 15.30 24.56 1.67
N TYR A 89 15.59 24.70 0.41
CA TYR A 89 14.81 25.47 -0.55
C TYR A 89 14.12 24.54 -1.55
N VAL A 90 12.93 24.90 -1.96
CA VAL A 90 12.21 24.16 -3.00
C VAL A 90 11.79 25.13 -4.08
N ASN A 91 12.09 24.77 -5.31
CA ASN A 91 11.66 25.49 -6.49
C ASN A 91 10.29 24.97 -6.88
N LEU A 92 9.31 25.86 -6.78
CA LEU A 92 7.90 25.57 -7.03
C LEU A 92 7.41 26.41 -8.22
N GLN A 93 6.47 25.83 -8.97
CA GLN A 93 5.81 26.46 -10.08
C GLN A 93 4.32 26.57 -9.82
N LEU A 94 3.80 27.79 -9.79
CA LEU A 94 2.37 28.06 -9.70
C LEU A 94 1.77 28.17 -11.09
N ARG A 95 0.84 27.27 -11.43
CA ARG A 95 0.04 27.33 -12.65
C ARG A 95 -1.37 27.83 -12.31
N ILE A 96 -1.80 28.87 -12.98
CA ILE A 96 -3.17 29.44 -12.88
C ILE A 96 -3.94 29.00 -14.11
N MET A 97 -5.08 28.33 -13.88
CA MET A 97 -5.95 27.82 -14.94
C MET A 97 -7.17 28.73 -15.10
N ASP A 98 -7.36 29.30 -16.29
CA ASP A 98 -8.57 30.02 -16.62
C ASP A 98 -9.74 29.07 -16.90
N LYS A 99 -10.90 29.32 -16.30
CA LYS A 99 -12.13 28.52 -16.45
C LYS A 99 -12.66 28.41 -17.89
N ALA A 100 -12.19 29.27 -18.80
CA ALA A 100 -12.69 29.40 -20.18
C ALA A 100 -11.99 28.50 -21.19
N THR A 101 -10.93 27.79 -20.82
CA THR A 101 -10.14 27.03 -21.80
C THR A 101 -10.02 25.57 -21.36
N SER A 102 -10.65 24.67 -22.14
CA SER A 102 -10.44 23.24 -22.06
C SER A 102 -8.96 22.90 -21.98
N TYR A 103 -8.53 22.20 -20.97
CA TYR A 103 -7.33 21.41 -20.68
C TYR A 103 -6.06 21.53 -21.57
N LYS A 104 -5.98 22.37 -22.57
CA LYS A 104 -4.89 22.32 -23.58
C LYS A 104 -4.12 23.60 -23.85
N THR A 105 -4.45 24.75 -23.25
CA THR A 105 -3.68 25.96 -23.53
C THR A 105 -3.40 26.70 -22.22
N ILE A 106 -2.23 26.44 -21.65
CA ILE A 106 -1.64 27.29 -20.60
C ILE A 106 -1.14 28.51 -21.33
N LYS A 107 -1.73 29.70 -21.08
CA LYS A 107 -1.16 30.95 -21.52
C LYS A 107 0.09 31.20 -20.69
N GLU A 108 1.21 31.49 -21.32
CA GLU A 108 2.52 31.75 -20.71
C GLU A 108 2.51 32.79 -19.58
N ASN A 109 1.51 33.65 -19.52
CA ASN A 109 1.35 34.65 -18.46
C ASN A 109 0.79 34.13 -17.12
N GLY A 110 0.44 32.85 -17.02
CA GLY A 110 -0.15 32.25 -15.82
C GLY A 110 0.80 31.32 -15.03
N VAL A 111 2.07 31.26 -15.42
CA VAL A 111 3.08 30.44 -14.75
C VAL A 111 4.05 31.36 -14.00
N LYS A 112 4.20 31.09 -12.70
CA LYS A 112 5.15 31.80 -11.84
C LYS A 112 5.99 30.77 -11.11
N GLU A 113 7.32 30.87 -11.27
CA GLU A 113 8.28 30.08 -10.53
C GLU A 113 8.86 30.88 -9.38
N ASP A 114 9.05 30.24 -8.24
CA ASP A 114 9.65 30.88 -7.07
C ASP A 114 10.43 29.85 -6.24
N ARG A 115 11.49 30.33 -5.59
CA ARG A 115 12.32 29.56 -4.68
C ARG A 115 11.86 29.78 -3.25
N VAL A 116 11.27 28.78 -2.65
CA VAL A 116 10.64 28.85 -1.33
C VAL A 116 11.52 28.19 -0.28
N PHE A 117 11.80 28.90 0.81
CA PHE A 117 12.43 28.33 2.00
C PHE A 117 11.42 27.49 2.76
N LEU A 118 11.68 26.18 2.91
CA LEU A 118 10.79 25.29 3.68
C LEU A 118 11.21 25.12 5.14
N GLY A 119 12.48 25.25 5.44
CA GLY A 119 13.01 25.01 6.77
C GLY A 119 14.45 24.56 6.72
N GLU A 120 14.94 24.02 7.83
CA GLU A 120 16.30 23.49 7.96
C GLU A 120 16.27 21.98 8.09
N ILE A 121 17.20 21.31 7.39
CA ILE A 121 17.40 19.85 7.49
C ILE A 121 18.71 19.60 8.23
N PRO A 122 18.71 18.80 9.31
CA PRO A 122 19.94 18.36 9.97
C PRO A 122 20.84 17.59 9.00
N ILE A 123 22.14 17.84 9.05
CA ILE A 123 23.13 17.15 8.24
C ILE A 123 23.90 16.15 9.10
N MET A 124 24.17 14.98 8.52
CA MET A 124 24.97 13.94 9.16
C MET A 124 26.43 14.33 9.17
N THR A 125 27.10 14.14 10.30
CA THR A 125 28.55 14.31 10.43
C THR A 125 29.30 13.15 9.75
N LYS A 126 30.60 13.29 9.59
CA LYS A 126 31.47 12.23 9.04
C LYS A 126 31.40 10.93 9.86
N ASP A 127 31.10 11.04 11.15
CA ASP A 127 30.99 9.91 12.08
C ASP A 127 29.61 9.26 12.10
N GLY A 128 28.70 9.66 11.22
CA GLY A 128 27.36 9.14 11.14
C GLY A 128 26.40 9.62 12.23
N SER A 129 26.75 10.72 12.90
CA SER A 129 25.94 11.35 13.95
C SER A 129 25.26 12.62 13.46
N PHE A 130 24.30 13.10 14.24
CA PHE A 130 23.62 14.38 14.06
C PHE A 130 23.85 15.25 15.30
N VAL A 131 24.03 16.55 15.10
CA VAL A 131 24.07 17.50 16.20
C VAL A 131 22.75 18.26 16.23
N VAL A 132 21.97 18.03 17.29
CA VAL A 132 20.66 18.65 17.48
C VAL A 132 20.66 19.40 18.80
N ASN A 133 20.45 20.72 18.75
CA ASN A 133 20.52 21.60 19.92
C ASN A 133 21.80 21.42 20.75
N GLY A 134 22.95 21.30 20.07
CA GLY A 134 24.24 21.10 20.68
C GLY A 134 24.52 19.68 21.19
N THR A 135 23.55 18.79 21.16
CA THR A 135 23.72 17.39 21.60
C THR A 135 23.94 16.49 20.40
N GLU A 136 24.97 15.68 20.45
CA GLU A 136 25.26 14.69 19.43
C GLU A 136 24.33 13.47 19.60
N ARG A 137 23.69 13.07 18.52
CA ARG A 137 22.70 11.99 18.48
C ARG A 137 22.97 11.06 17.30
N VAL A 138 22.60 9.81 17.45
CA VAL A 138 22.70 8.78 16.40
C VAL A 138 21.34 8.18 16.16
N VAL A 139 21.01 7.93 14.90
CA VAL A 139 19.80 7.20 14.53
C VAL A 139 20.07 5.71 14.73
N VAL A 140 19.26 5.08 15.57
CA VAL A 140 19.35 3.64 15.85
C VAL A 140 18.23 2.92 15.12
N SER A 141 18.58 1.87 14.38
CA SER A 141 17.59 1.02 13.71
C SER A 141 16.66 0.37 14.73
N GLN A 142 15.37 0.48 14.50
CA GLN A 142 14.33 -0.12 15.35
C GLN A 142 13.65 -1.26 14.62
N LEU A 143 13.63 -2.43 15.26
CA LEU A 143 12.92 -3.58 14.74
C LEU A 143 11.41 -3.39 14.93
N HIS A 144 10.64 -3.58 13.87
CA HIS A 144 9.17 -3.54 13.93
C HIS A 144 8.56 -4.63 13.04
N ARG A 145 7.27 -4.88 13.20
CA ARG A 145 6.56 -5.76 12.27
C ARG A 145 6.62 -5.16 10.86
N SER A 146 6.94 -6.00 9.86
CA SER A 146 6.95 -5.56 8.47
C SER A 146 5.53 -5.14 8.04
N PRO A 147 5.40 -4.11 7.19
CA PRO A 147 4.14 -3.85 6.51
C PRO A 147 3.72 -5.05 5.67
N GLY A 148 2.42 -5.29 5.60
CA GLY A 148 1.88 -6.41 4.82
C GLY A 148 0.59 -6.95 5.40
N VAL A 149 0.15 -8.09 4.87
CA VAL A 149 -1.05 -8.80 5.30
C VAL A 149 -0.63 -10.07 6.06
N PHE A 150 -1.15 -10.23 7.26
CA PHE A 150 -0.91 -11.37 8.12
C PHE A 150 -2.21 -12.12 8.33
N PHE A 151 -2.19 -13.42 8.07
CA PHE A 151 -3.32 -14.32 8.31
C PHE A 151 -3.08 -15.09 9.60
N ASP A 152 -4.09 -15.18 10.42
CA ASP A 152 -4.05 -15.89 11.71
C ASP A 152 -5.38 -16.60 11.98
N HIS A 153 -5.41 -17.45 13.00
CA HIS A 153 -6.62 -18.12 13.47
C HIS A 153 -6.51 -18.42 14.97
N ASP A 154 -7.67 -18.52 15.63
CA ASP A 154 -7.79 -18.73 17.07
C ASP A 154 -7.56 -20.19 17.53
N LYS A 155 -7.31 -21.12 16.61
CA LYS A 155 -7.19 -22.57 16.86
C LYS A 155 -8.44 -23.18 17.53
N GLY A 156 -9.61 -22.57 17.34
CA GLY A 156 -10.87 -23.03 17.91
C GLY A 156 -11.00 -22.78 19.43
N LYS A 157 -10.19 -21.90 20.01
CA LYS A 157 -10.21 -21.64 21.45
C LYS A 157 -11.27 -20.66 21.89
N THR A 158 -11.69 -19.79 21.00
CA THR A 158 -12.60 -18.65 21.33
C THR A 158 -14.06 -19.09 21.42
N HIS A 159 -14.47 -20.09 20.64
CA HIS A 159 -15.87 -20.55 20.62
C HIS A 159 -16.00 -21.97 21.18
N SER A 160 -17.07 -22.18 21.97
CA SER A 160 -17.34 -23.45 22.66
C SER A 160 -17.52 -24.66 21.71
N SER A 161 -17.91 -24.42 20.45
CA SER A 161 -18.04 -25.48 19.44
C SER A 161 -16.73 -25.96 18.85
N GLY A 162 -15.59 -25.38 19.22
CA GLY A 162 -14.28 -25.68 18.63
C GLY A 162 -14.11 -25.17 17.19
N LYS A 163 -15.03 -24.32 16.68
CA LYS A 163 -14.96 -23.74 15.34
C LYS A 163 -13.74 -22.81 15.26
N VAL A 164 -12.91 -23.03 14.24
CA VAL A 164 -11.76 -22.18 13.97
C VAL A 164 -12.23 -20.86 13.37
N LEU A 165 -11.90 -19.76 14.03
CA LEU A 165 -12.18 -18.41 13.54
C LEU A 165 -10.92 -17.83 12.91
N TYR A 166 -11.02 -17.44 11.65
CA TYR A 166 -9.93 -16.85 10.90
C TYR A 166 -9.89 -15.35 11.07
N ALA A 167 -8.71 -14.79 11.03
CA ALA A 167 -8.47 -13.36 11.08
C ALA A 167 -7.40 -12.96 10.06
N ALA A 168 -7.50 -11.74 9.55
CA ALA A 168 -6.47 -11.13 8.73
C ALA A 168 -6.15 -9.75 9.28
N ARG A 169 -4.87 -9.41 9.33
CA ARG A 169 -4.39 -8.12 9.79
C ARG A 169 -3.58 -7.46 8.70
N ILE A 170 -3.98 -6.26 8.33
CA ILE A 170 -3.27 -5.41 7.38
C ILE A 170 -2.50 -4.37 8.18
N ILE A 171 -1.17 -4.43 8.07
CA ILE A 171 -0.24 -3.50 8.71
C ILE A 171 0.32 -2.60 7.62
N PRO A 172 0.00 -1.29 7.63
CA PRO A 172 0.56 -0.33 6.68
C PRO A 172 2.00 0.04 7.10
N TYR A 173 2.75 0.61 6.16
CA TYR A 173 4.05 1.20 6.47
C TYR A 173 3.93 2.33 7.52
N ARG A 174 2.90 3.16 7.38
CA ARG A 174 2.55 4.23 8.31
C ARG A 174 1.03 4.40 8.34
N GLY A 175 0.44 4.38 9.52
CA GLY A 175 -1.00 4.58 9.71
C GLY A 175 -1.63 3.53 10.60
N SER A 176 -2.95 3.51 10.61
CA SER A 176 -3.77 2.63 11.44
C SER A 176 -3.79 1.19 10.92
N TRP A 177 -3.78 0.24 11.83
CA TRP A 177 -3.92 -1.17 11.49
C TRP A 177 -5.38 -1.49 11.17
N LEU A 178 -5.59 -2.36 10.19
CA LEU A 178 -6.91 -2.86 9.81
C LEU A 178 -6.97 -4.35 10.06
N ASP A 179 -7.84 -4.76 10.96
CA ASP A 179 -8.09 -6.15 11.30
C ASP A 179 -9.42 -6.61 10.69
N TYR A 180 -9.43 -7.78 10.05
CA TYR A 180 -10.64 -8.50 9.64
C TYR A 180 -10.77 -9.75 10.50
N GLU A 181 -11.95 -10.00 11.04
CA GLU A 181 -12.24 -11.13 11.91
C GLU A 181 -13.53 -11.82 11.49
N PHE A 182 -13.49 -13.15 11.40
CA PHE A 182 -14.70 -13.95 11.27
C PHE A 182 -15.39 -14.12 12.62
N ASP A 183 -16.70 -14.02 12.64
CA ASP A 183 -17.51 -14.38 13.79
C ASP A 183 -17.94 -15.86 13.71
N ALA A 184 -18.43 -16.40 14.83
CA ALA A 184 -18.96 -17.77 14.89
C ALA A 184 -20.12 -18.03 13.90
N LYS A 185 -20.80 -16.98 13.43
CA LYS A 185 -21.88 -16.99 12.43
C LYS A 185 -21.39 -16.84 10.99
N ASP A 186 -20.08 -16.95 10.74
CA ASP A 186 -19.43 -16.71 9.45
C ASP A 186 -19.58 -15.27 8.89
N LEU A 187 -19.85 -14.32 9.75
CA LEU A 187 -19.87 -12.91 9.38
C LEU A 187 -18.48 -12.31 9.50
N ILE A 188 -18.09 -11.49 8.52
CA ILE A 188 -16.81 -10.80 8.51
C ILE A 188 -16.98 -9.40 9.07
N TYR A 189 -16.20 -9.10 10.09
CA TYR A 189 -16.12 -7.78 10.71
C TYR A 189 -14.74 -7.17 10.47
N ALA A 190 -14.73 -5.86 10.34
CA ALA A 190 -13.52 -5.07 10.27
C ALA A 190 -13.37 -4.24 11.54
N ARG A 191 -12.11 -3.97 11.90
CA ARG A 191 -11.74 -3.15 13.05
C ARG A 191 -10.54 -2.30 12.70
N ILE A 192 -10.59 -1.02 12.97
CA ILE A 192 -9.50 -0.07 12.76
C ILE A 192 -8.92 0.28 14.13
N ASP A 193 -7.60 0.14 14.28
CA ASP A 193 -6.86 0.44 15.53
C ASP A 193 -7.48 -0.20 16.78
N ARG A 194 -7.97 -1.44 16.66
CA ARG A 194 -8.62 -2.19 17.75
C ARG A 194 -9.86 -1.48 18.35
N LYS A 195 -10.44 -0.51 17.64
CA LYS A 195 -11.69 0.14 18.03
C LYS A 195 -12.90 -0.77 17.81
N ARG A 196 -14.12 -0.23 17.91
CA ARG A 196 -15.36 -0.99 17.73
C ARG A 196 -15.40 -1.66 16.35
N LYS A 197 -15.76 -2.93 16.32
CA LYS A 197 -15.95 -3.70 15.08
C LYS A 197 -17.20 -3.26 14.31
N PHE A 198 -17.15 -3.31 13.01
CA PHE A 198 -18.25 -3.03 12.09
C PHE A 198 -18.21 -4.01 10.89
N PRO A 199 -19.29 -4.17 10.13
CA PRO A 199 -19.31 -5.09 8.99
C PRO A 199 -18.22 -4.76 7.95
N ALA A 200 -17.52 -5.76 7.45
CA ALA A 200 -16.45 -5.58 6.45
C ALA A 200 -16.94 -4.94 5.15
N THR A 201 -18.22 -5.18 4.80
CA THR A 201 -18.86 -4.58 3.62
C THR A 201 -18.86 -3.05 3.64
N ALA A 202 -18.83 -2.43 4.83
CA ALA A 202 -18.74 -0.96 4.92
C ALA A 202 -17.42 -0.42 4.36
N ILE A 203 -16.30 -1.13 4.60
CA ILE A 203 -15.00 -0.75 4.00
C ILE A 203 -15.02 -0.98 2.49
N LEU A 204 -15.51 -2.14 2.02
CA LEU A 204 -15.56 -2.46 0.60
C LEU A 204 -16.39 -1.42 -0.17
N LYS A 205 -17.52 -0.99 0.39
CA LYS A 205 -18.35 0.09 -0.18
C LYS A 205 -17.67 1.46 -0.13
N SER A 206 -16.86 1.73 0.89
CA SER A 206 -16.07 2.98 0.94
C SER A 206 -14.91 3.02 -0.06
N LEU A 207 -14.53 1.86 -0.62
CA LEU A 207 -13.60 1.72 -1.73
C LEU A 207 -14.31 1.67 -3.10
N ASP A 208 -15.55 2.15 -3.17
CA ASP A 208 -16.39 2.22 -4.36
C ASP A 208 -16.75 0.86 -4.98
N MET A 209 -16.65 -0.25 -4.22
CA MET A 209 -17.13 -1.54 -4.68
C MET A 209 -18.65 -1.61 -4.65
N SER A 210 -19.26 -1.94 -5.78
CA SER A 210 -20.71 -2.16 -5.89
C SER A 210 -21.13 -3.46 -5.20
N ASP A 211 -22.43 -3.57 -4.84
CA ASP A 211 -22.97 -4.80 -4.22
C ASP A 211 -22.77 -6.04 -5.10
N ASN A 212 -22.86 -5.90 -6.42
CA ASN A 212 -22.63 -6.99 -7.36
C ASN A 212 -21.16 -7.43 -7.39
N GLU A 213 -20.21 -6.50 -7.34
CA GLU A 213 -18.78 -6.81 -7.28
C GLU A 213 -18.42 -7.49 -5.97
N ILE A 214 -18.95 -7.01 -4.85
CA ILE A 214 -18.77 -7.66 -3.54
C ILE A 214 -19.29 -9.09 -3.58
N LEU A 215 -20.52 -9.29 -4.06
CA LEU A 215 -21.11 -10.62 -4.15
C LEU A 215 -20.30 -11.53 -5.09
N SER A 216 -19.88 -11.05 -6.27
CA SER A 216 -19.10 -11.84 -7.23
C SER A 216 -17.71 -12.22 -6.72
N SER A 217 -17.14 -11.42 -5.78
CA SER A 217 -15.85 -11.72 -5.16
C SER A 217 -15.94 -12.85 -4.13
N PHE A 218 -17.10 -13.04 -3.49
CA PHE A 218 -17.27 -14.02 -2.41
C PHE A 218 -18.08 -15.24 -2.80
N TYR A 219 -18.88 -15.15 -3.86
CA TYR A 219 -19.80 -16.22 -4.27
C TYR A 219 -19.68 -16.52 -5.75
N GLU A 220 -19.86 -17.79 -6.07
CA GLU A 220 -20.04 -18.21 -7.45
C GLU A 220 -21.50 -17.96 -7.88
N PHE A 221 -21.68 -17.33 -9.04
CA PHE A 221 -23.00 -17.06 -9.59
C PHE A 221 -23.40 -18.12 -10.61
N LEU A 222 -24.68 -18.45 -10.61
CA LEU A 222 -25.27 -19.20 -11.68
C LEU A 222 -26.04 -18.22 -12.57
N ASN A 223 -25.69 -18.18 -13.85
CA ASN A 223 -26.39 -17.35 -14.83
C ASN A 223 -27.71 -17.99 -15.23
N ILE A 224 -28.79 -17.29 -14.96
CA ILE A 224 -30.13 -17.70 -15.33
C ILE A 224 -30.61 -16.84 -16.50
N ASN A 225 -30.88 -17.47 -17.62
CA ASN A 225 -31.45 -16.83 -18.81
C ASN A 225 -32.95 -17.13 -18.90
N ILE A 226 -33.79 -16.11 -19.05
CA ILE A 226 -35.23 -16.24 -19.23
C ILE A 226 -35.55 -15.90 -20.68
N LYS A 227 -36.05 -16.88 -21.44
CA LYS A 227 -36.49 -16.71 -22.84
C LYS A 227 -37.92 -17.25 -23.01
N ASN A 228 -38.82 -16.45 -23.56
CA ASN A 228 -40.21 -16.82 -23.85
C ASN A 228 -40.98 -17.38 -22.64
N GLY A 229 -40.63 -17.04 -21.42
CA GLY A 229 -41.25 -17.60 -20.21
C GLY A 229 -40.59 -18.86 -19.66
N ASP A 230 -39.62 -19.41 -20.37
CA ASP A 230 -38.83 -20.56 -19.92
C ASP A 230 -37.52 -20.09 -19.28
N VAL A 231 -37.09 -20.80 -18.22
CA VAL A 231 -35.89 -20.51 -17.44
C VAL A 231 -34.79 -21.47 -17.87
N TYR A 232 -33.68 -20.89 -18.36
CA TYR A 232 -32.48 -21.62 -18.74
C TYR A 232 -31.37 -21.33 -17.76
N LEU A 233 -30.69 -22.39 -17.31
CA LEU A 233 -29.56 -22.28 -16.39
C LEU A 233 -28.30 -22.79 -17.08
N ASP A 234 -27.28 -21.91 -17.21
CA ASP A 234 -26.00 -22.27 -17.76
C ASP A 234 -25.12 -22.88 -16.63
N ILE A 235 -25.04 -24.21 -16.64
CA ILE A 235 -24.27 -24.96 -15.65
C ILE A 235 -23.22 -25.81 -16.37
N SER A 236 -21.97 -25.76 -15.88
CA SER A 236 -20.94 -26.71 -16.32
C SER A 236 -21.28 -28.14 -15.83
N PRO A 237 -20.95 -29.19 -16.60
CA PRO A 237 -21.24 -30.58 -16.23
C PRO A 237 -20.69 -30.96 -14.84
N ASP A 238 -19.52 -30.42 -14.43
CA ASP A 238 -18.92 -30.69 -13.14
C ASP A 238 -19.69 -30.11 -11.95
N GLN A 239 -20.39 -28.99 -12.17
CA GLN A 239 -21.23 -28.35 -11.15
C GLN A 239 -22.54 -29.12 -10.89
N LEU A 240 -22.95 -30.01 -11.82
CA LEU A 240 -24.12 -30.86 -11.65
C LEU A 240 -23.89 -32.04 -10.73
N LYS A 241 -22.64 -32.43 -10.49
CA LYS A 241 -22.28 -33.59 -9.68
C LYS A 241 -22.83 -33.47 -8.25
N ALA A 242 -23.58 -34.49 -7.84
CA ALA A 242 -24.18 -34.57 -6.51
C ALA A 242 -25.33 -33.56 -6.23
N LYS A 243 -25.74 -32.72 -7.16
CA LYS A 243 -26.93 -31.85 -7.01
C LYS A 243 -28.22 -32.65 -7.26
N ALA A 244 -29.28 -32.32 -6.55
CA ALA A 244 -30.63 -32.80 -6.77
C ALA A 244 -31.49 -31.58 -7.13
N PHE A 245 -32.37 -31.75 -8.09
CA PHE A 245 -33.30 -30.72 -8.50
C PHE A 245 -34.74 -31.15 -8.13
N ASP A 246 -35.58 -30.21 -7.78
CA ASP A 246 -37.00 -30.46 -7.45
C ASP A 246 -37.88 -30.63 -8.68
N PHE A 247 -37.26 -30.67 -9.87
CA PHE A 247 -37.92 -30.88 -11.16
C PHE A 247 -37.25 -32.00 -11.96
N SER A 248 -37.96 -32.59 -12.90
CA SER A 248 -37.43 -33.66 -13.76
C SER A 248 -36.60 -33.07 -14.89
N ILE A 249 -35.41 -33.66 -15.12
CA ILE A 249 -34.50 -33.25 -16.21
C ILE A 249 -34.35 -34.40 -17.19
N GLU A 250 -34.39 -34.14 -18.48
CA GLU A 250 -34.06 -35.11 -19.52
C GLU A 250 -32.61 -34.91 -20.01
N VAL A 251 -31.83 -35.99 -19.92
CA VAL A 251 -30.44 -36.00 -20.34
C VAL A 251 -30.18 -37.19 -21.23
N ALA A 252 -29.73 -36.93 -22.45
CA ALA A 252 -29.43 -37.99 -23.44
C ALA A 252 -30.55 -39.03 -23.57
N GLY A 253 -31.82 -38.60 -23.61
CA GLY A 253 -32.95 -39.47 -23.70
C GLY A 253 -33.30 -40.26 -22.42
N LYS A 254 -32.63 -39.94 -21.30
CA LYS A 254 -32.96 -40.52 -19.98
C LYS A 254 -33.55 -39.44 -19.09
N GLN A 255 -34.76 -39.71 -18.59
CA GLN A 255 -35.44 -38.82 -17.66
C GLN A 255 -34.91 -39.04 -16.22
N ILE A 256 -34.38 -38.00 -15.62
CA ILE A 256 -33.97 -37.98 -14.21
C ILE A 256 -35.10 -37.38 -13.41
N MET A 257 -35.71 -38.20 -12.54
CA MET A 257 -36.83 -37.75 -11.73
C MET A 257 -36.41 -36.73 -10.66
N SER A 258 -37.34 -35.84 -10.31
CA SER A 258 -37.25 -34.88 -9.20
C SER A 258 -36.72 -35.57 -7.93
N GLY A 259 -35.81 -34.89 -7.21
CA GLY A 259 -35.21 -35.34 -5.97
C GLY A 259 -34.08 -36.36 -6.11
N LYS A 260 -33.77 -36.89 -7.30
CA LYS A 260 -32.61 -37.78 -7.48
C LYS A 260 -31.32 -37.00 -7.68
N ARG A 261 -30.27 -37.43 -6.95
CA ARG A 261 -28.91 -36.87 -7.12
C ARG A 261 -28.32 -37.30 -8.46
N ILE A 262 -27.70 -36.37 -9.13
CA ILE A 262 -27.01 -36.59 -10.40
C ILE A 262 -25.72 -37.37 -10.14
N ASN A 263 -25.59 -38.55 -10.74
CA ASN A 263 -24.42 -39.42 -10.62
C ASN A 263 -23.34 -39.03 -11.61
N ALA A 264 -22.08 -39.39 -11.31
CA ALA A 264 -20.93 -39.15 -12.18
C ALA A 264 -21.11 -39.71 -13.61
N LYS A 265 -21.88 -40.81 -13.81
CA LYS A 265 -22.21 -41.35 -15.13
C LYS A 265 -23.07 -40.40 -15.95
N VAL A 266 -24.03 -39.76 -15.32
CA VAL A 266 -24.91 -38.77 -15.97
C VAL A 266 -24.13 -37.51 -16.33
N VAL A 267 -23.22 -37.06 -15.46
CA VAL A 267 -22.31 -35.93 -15.75
C VAL A 267 -21.42 -36.22 -16.97
N ALA A 268 -20.89 -37.46 -17.07
CA ALA A 268 -20.12 -37.90 -18.24
C ALA A 268 -20.94 -37.96 -19.55
N ASP A 269 -22.22 -38.28 -19.46
CA ASP A 269 -23.14 -38.28 -20.62
C ASP A 269 -23.46 -36.83 -21.06
N PHE A 270 -23.53 -35.87 -20.14
CA PHE A 270 -23.62 -34.44 -20.45
C PHE A 270 -22.37 -33.92 -21.17
N SER A 271 -21.20 -34.33 -20.74
CA SER A 271 -19.93 -33.88 -21.31
C SER A 271 -19.71 -34.38 -22.75
N LYS A 272 -20.45 -35.42 -23.19
CA LYS A 272 -20.39 -35.98 -24.55
C LYS A 272 -21.34 -35.34 -25.53
N GLN A 273 -22.32 -34.57 -25.04
CA GLN A 273 -23.23 -33.78 -25.85
C GLN A 273 -22.61 -32.38 -26.06
N LYS A 274 -21.90 -32.21 -27.16
CA LYS A 274 -21.50 -30.90 -27.69
C LYS A 274 -22.53 -30.38 -28.64
#